data_e2104c300c89aa1c1106c826270e2732
#
_entry.id   e2104c300c89aa1c1106c826270e2732
#
_cell.length_a   1.000
_cell.length_b   1.000
_cell.length_c   1.000
_cell.angle_alpha   90.00
_cell.angle_beta   90.00
_cell.angle_gamma   90.00
#
_symmetry.space_group_name_H-M   'P 1'
#
loop_
_entity.id
_entity.type
_entity.pdbx_description
1 polymer ?
#
loop_
_entity_poly.entity_id
_entity_poly.type
_entity_poly.pdbx_seq_one_letter_code
_entity_poly.pdbx_strand_id
1 'polypeptide(L)'
;MTTSSALCTLAVGLVASVMVLIIGLLYGSIAAWCGGTVDLIMMRLVDIIYSLPDTLLIILLSVVLQETLDPLISGVSFLKDLGTNMIALFIVFALLYWVSMARLVRGQILTIKQNEYVLAARTIGTPSGRILRKHILPNCLSVIFISVALQIPSAIFTESYLSFLGIGVRVPMPSLGSLANDARAGLNSYPLKLVFPAVVICLIVLAFNLLGDGLRDAFDPKLKR
;
A
#
# COMPACT_ATOMS: atom_id res chain seq x y z
N MET A 1 2.99 2.07 26.48
CA MET A 1 3.92 1.88 25.35
C MET A 1 3.31 1.04 24.22
N THR A 2 2.78 -0.14 24.49
CA THR A 2 2.22 -1.05 23.44
C THR A 2 1.05 -0.46 22.65
N THR A 3 0.13 0.27 23.27
CA THR A 3 -1.00 0.91 22.57
C THR A 3 -0.56 1.99 21.61
N SER A 4 0.38 2.85 21.98
CA SER A 4 0.95 3.87 21.09
C SER A 4 1.68 3.24 19.90
N SER A 5 2.42 2.15 20.13
CA SER A 5 3.13 1.42 19.08
C SER A 5 2.16 0.72 18.11
N ALA A 6 1.09 0.12 18.62
CA ALA A 6 0.05 -0.47 17.77
C ALA A 6 -0.66 0.60 16.92
N LEU A 7 -0.96 1.77 17.49
CA LEU A 7 -1.53 2.89 16.75
C LEU A 7 -0.58 3.41 15.66
N CYS A 8 0.72 3.50 15.96
CA CYS A 8 1.73 3.89 14.98
C CYS A 8 1.77 2.91 13.79
N THR A 9 1.87 1.60 14.07
CA THR A 9 1.86 0.55 13.04
C THR A 9 0.58 0.60 12.19
N LEU A 10 -0.60 0.77 12.81
CA LEU A 10 -1.87 0.91 12.10
C LEU A 10 -1.91 2.17 11.24
N ALA A 11 -1.45 3.31 11.78
CA ALA A 11 -1.40 4.56 11.03
C ALA A 11 -0.51 4.45 9.79
N VAL A 12 0.66 3.81 9.93
CA VAL A 12 1.57 3.56 8.79
C VAL A 12 0.88 2.71 7.73
N GLY A 13 0.24 1.60 8.11
CA GLY A 13 -0.47 0.73 7.17
C GLY A 13 -1.60 1.44 6.43
N LEU A 14 -2.40 2.25 7.14
CA LEU A 14 -3.50 3.01 6.54
C LEU A 14 -2.99 4.11 5.60
N VAL A 15 -2.03 4.92 6.03
CA VAL A 15 -1.46 6.00 5.20
C VAL A 15 -0.80 5.44 3.95
N ALA A 16 0.01 4.38 4.09
CA ALA A 16 0.62 3.70 2.95
C ALA A 16 -0.42 3.19 1.95
N SER A 17 -1.50 2.56 2.44
CA SER A 17 -2.57 2.04 1.57
C SER A 17 -3.33 3.13 0.84
N VAL A 18 -3.56 4.29 1.47
CA VAL A 18 -4.16 5.46 0.82
C VAL A 18 -3.25 6.04 -0.26
N MET A 19 -1.95 6.14 0.01
CA MET A 19 -0.96 6.60 -0.98
C MET A 19 -0.91 5.67 -2.19
N VAL A 20 -0.85 4.36 -1.95
CA VAL A 20 -0.86 3.31 -2.98
C VAL A 20 -2.13 3.39 -3.82
N LEU A 21 -3.29 3.56 -3.17
CA LEU A 21 -4.57 3.75 -3.86
C LEU A 21 -4.53 4.94 -4.81
N ILE A 22 -4.12 6.11 -4.32
CA ILE A 22 -4.13 7.34 -5.11
C ILE A 22 -3.20 7.19 -6.33
N ILE A 23 -1.95 6.76 -6.12
CA ILE A 23 -0.97 6.63 -7.18
C ILE A 23 -1.39 5.54 -8.17
N GLY A 24 -1.77 4.37 -7.68
CA GLY A 24 -2.17 3.23 -8.50
C GLY A 24 -3.46 3.49 -9.30
N LEU A 25 -4.44 4.17 -8.68
CA LEU A 25 -5.69 4.56 -9.36
C LEU A 25 -5.40 5.55 -10.50
N LEU A 26 -4.62 6.59 -10.24
CA LEU A 26 -4.30 7.59 -11.26
C LEU A 26 -3.50 6.96 -12.39
N TYR A 27 -2.42 6.26 -12.07
CA TYR A 27 -1.54 5.64 -13.06
C TYR A 27 -2.26 4.59 -13.91
N GLY A 28 -2.95 3.64 -13.26
CA GLY A 28 -3.71 2.60 -13.95
C GLY A 28 -4.86 3.15 -14.81
N SER A 29 -5.52 4.20 -14.32
CA SER A 29 -6.59 4.87 -15.07
C SER A 29 -6.07 5.58 -16.32
N ILE A 30 -4.95 6.30 -16.22
CA ILE A 30 -4.32 6.98 -17.36
C ILE A 30 -3.88 5.95 -18.40
N ALA A 31 -3.18 4.89 -17.99
CA ALA A 31 -2.73 3.84 -18.88
C ALA A 31 -3.88 3.19 -19.65
N ALA A 32 -4.93 2.73 -18.93
CA ALA A 32 -6.09 2.09 -19.53
C ALA A 32 -6.92 3.03 -20.42
N TRP A 33 -6.94 4.32 -20.07
CA TRP A 33 -7.71 5.31 -20.80
C TRP A 33 -7.07 5.70 -22.10
N CYS A 34 -5.80 6.10 -22.07
CA CYS A 34 -5.03 6.49 -23.28
C CYS A 34 -4.87 5.31 -24.23
N GLY A 35 -4.58 4.11 -23.70
CA GLY A 35 -4.36 2.92 -24.52
C GLY A 35 -3.15 3.03 -25.45
N GLY A 36 -3.05 2.09 -26.41
CA GLY A 36 -2.02 2.12 -27.44
C GLY A 36 -0.58 2.20 -26.90
N THR A 37 0.23 3.08 -27.47
CA THR A 37 1.66 3.24 -27.12
C THR A 37 1.85 3.78 -25.70
N VAL A 38 0.95 4.65 -25.22
CA VAL A 38 1.02 5.20 -23.86
C VAL A 38 0.86 4.08 -22.82
N ASP A 39 -0.17 3.27 -22.97
CA ASP A 39 -0.40 2.10 -22.12
C ASP A 39 0.80 1.15 -22.13
N LEU A 40 1.34 0.88 -23.32
CA LEU A 40 2.49 -0.01 -23.48
C LEU A 40 3.73 0.53 -22.74
N ILE A 41 4.06 1.80 -22.90
CA ILE A 41 5.21 2.42 -22.20
C ILE A 41 5.00 2.43 -20.68
N MET A 42 3.83 2.85 -20.25
CA MET A 42 3.50 2.90 -18.82
C MET A 42 3.58 1.51 -18.19
N MET A 43 3.05 0.47 -18.84
CA MET A 43 3.12 -0.90 -18.30
C MET A 43 4.54 -1.48 -18.37
N ARG A 44 5.37 -1.11 -19.35
CA ARG A 44 6.79 -1.51 -19.35
C ARG A 44 7.56 -0.97 -18.14
N LEU A 45 7.28 0.27 -17.74
CA LEU A 45 7.87 0.83 -16.52
C LEU A 45 7.42 0.04 -15.27
N VAL A 46 6.14 -0.29 -15.19
CA VAL A 46 5.57 -1.15 -14.15
C VAL A 46 6.25 -2.53 -14.14
N ASP A 47 6.49 -3.12 -15.33
CA ASP A 47 7.12 -4.43 -15.47
C ASP A 47 8.58 -4.41 -15.01
N ILE A 48 9.32 -3.34 -15.30
CA ILE A 48 10.71 -3.17 -14.84
C ILE A 48 10.77 -3.14 -13.31
N ILE A 49 9.93 -2.34 -12.66
CA ILE A 49 9.89 -2.27 -11.19
C ILE A 49 9.53 -3.63 -10.60
N TYR A 50 8.53 -4.31 -11.17
CA TYR A 50 8.05 -5.60 -10.69
C TYR A 50 9.00 -6.78 -10.94
N SER A 51 9.99 -6.63 -11.83
CA SER A 51 10.96 -7.69 -12.12
C SER A 51 12.02 -7.85 -11.03
N LEU A 52 12.15 -6.88 -10.15
CA LEU A 52 13.11 -6.90 -9.04
C LEU A 52 12.45 -7.46 -7.78
N PRO A 53 13.21 -8.18 -6.93
CA PRO A 53 12.67 -8.67 -5.67
C PRO A 53 12.26 -7.51 -4.75
N ASP A 54 10.97 -7.41 -4.44
CA ASP A 54 10.38 -6.30 -3.65
C ASP A 54 11.13 -6.05 -2.34
N THR A 55 11.42 -7.10 -1.58
CA THR A 55 12.10 -7.00 -0.29
C THR A 55 13.49 -6.41 -0.39
N LEU A 56 14.25 -6.74 -1.44
CA LEU A 56 15.58 -6.17 -1.66
C LEU A 56 15.49 -4.68 -1.99
N LEU A 57 14.55 -4.30 -2.87
CA LEU A 57 14.34 -2.89 -3.22
C LEU A 57 13.88 -2.08 -2.02
N ILE A 58 12.97 -2.61 -1.22
CA ILE A 58 12.47 -1.93 -0.02
C ILE A 58 13.60 -1.68 0.96
N ILE A 59 14.42 -2.69 1.26
CA ILE A 59 15.57 -2.56 2.18
C ILE A 59 16.57 -1.54 1.64
N LEU A 60 16.98 -1.69 0.37
CA LEU A 60 17.97 -0.80 -0.25
C LEU A 60 17.49 0.66 -0.25
N LEU A 61 16.27 0.91 -0.73
CA LEU A 61 15.72 2.25 -0.78
C LEU A 61 15.49 2.84 0.62
N SER A 62 15.08 2.03 1.60
CA SER A 62 14.92 2.50 2.98
C SER A 62 16.22 3.00 3.55
N VAL A 63 17.32 2.26 3.37
CA VAL A 63 18.65 2.65 3.88
C VAL A 63 19.16 3.91 3.16
N VAL A 64 19.11 3.93 1.83
CA VAL A 64 19.60 5.07 1.03
C VAL A 64 18.79 6.34 1.33
N LEU A 65 17.47 6.22 1.42
CA LEU A 65 16.61 7.37 1.71
C LEU A 65 16.82 7.90 3.13
N GLN A 66 17.02 7.04 4.12
CA GLN A 66 17.30 7.47 5.49
C GLN A 66 18.56 8.32 5.55
N GLU A 67 19.68 7.85 4.97
CA GLU A 67 20.93 8.60 4.94
C GLU A 67 20.82 9.92 4.17
N THR A 68 20.06 9.93 3.07
CA THR A 68 19.91 11.11 2.21
C THR A 68 18.97 12.14 2.83
N LEU A 69 17.90 11.71 3.51
CA LEU A 69 16.88 12.59 4.06
C LEU A 69 17.26 13.17 5.43
N ASP A 70 18.09 12.50 6.20
CA ASP A 70 18.49 12.93 7.56
C ASP A 70 19.01 14.37 7.60
N PRO A 71 19.94 14.81 6.74
CA PRO A 71 20.41 16.21 6.72
C PRO A 71 19.33 17.20 6.27
N LEU A 72 18.39 16.79 5.41
CA LEU A 72 17.33 17.65 4.89
C LEU A 72 16.21 17.85 5.91
N ILE A 73 15.86 16.79 6.65
CA ILE A 73 14.75 16.80 7.62
C ILE A 73 15.15 17.48 8.93
N SER A 74 16.44 17.42 9.30
CA SER A 74 16.95 18.04 10.54
C SER A 74 16.67 19.54 10.64
N GLY A 75 16.47 20.22 9.51
CA GLY A 75 16.15 21.66 9.43
C GLY A 75 14.66 22.02 9.61
N VAL A 76 13.74 21.02 9.59
CA VAL A 76 12.29 21.26 9.64
C VAL A 76 11.68 20.59 10.86
N SER A 77 11.28 21.37 11.85
CA SER A 77 10.80 20.87 13.16
C SER A 77 9.66 19.86 13.04
N PHE A 78 8.66 20.13 12.22
CA PHE A 78 7.51 19.23 12.04
C PHE A 78 7.90 17.85 11.47
N LEU A 79 8.84 17.81 10.52
CA LEU A 79 9.31 16.56 9.91
C LEU A 79 10.20 15.75 10.85
N LYS A 80 10.90 16.46 11.73
CA LYS A 80 11.72 15.84 12.78
C LYS A 80 10.89 15.06 13.81
N ASP A 81 9.70 15.56 14.13
CA ASP A 81 8.77 14.88 15.06
C ASP A 81 8.20 13.57 14.50
N LEU A 82 8.06 13.47 13.18
CA LEU A 82 7.67 12.23 12.50
C LEU A 82 8.82 11.20 12.41
N GLY A 83 10.05 11.66 12.44
CA GLY A 83 11.25 10.84 12.28
C GLY A 83 11.59 10.53 10.82
N THR A 84 12.87 10.64 10.46
CA THR A 84 13.39 10.41 9.11
C THR A 84 13.04 9.02 8.58
N ASN A 85 13.12 8.00 9.44
CA ASN A 85 12.85 6.61 9.07
C ASN A 85 11.40 6.38 8.63
N MET A 86 10.45 7.02 9.29
CA MET A 86 9.03 6.92 8.95
C MET A 86 8.73 7.59 7.60
N ILE A 87 9.34 8.75 7.35
CA ILE A 87 9.20 9.46 6.08
C ILE A 87 9.83 8.65 4.93
N ALA A 88 11.04 8.12 5.13
CA ALA A 88 11.71 7.26 4.16
C ALA A 88 10.83 6.04 3.81
N LEU A 89 10.20 5.42 4.80
CA LEU A 89 9.33 4.26 4.62
C LEU A 89 8.08 4.62 3.81
N PHE A 90 7.45 5.77 4.05
CA PHE A 90 6.33 6.24 3.22
C PHE A 90 6.74 6.49 1.77
N ILE A 91 7.93 7.06 1.54
CA ILE A 91 8.45 7.27 0.19
C ILE A 91 8.68 5.92 -0.50
N VAL A 92 9.24 4.93 0.20
CA VAL A 92 9.43 3.58 -0.33
C VAL A 92 8.11 2.94 -0.72
N PHE A 93 7.08 3.01 0.13
CA PHE A 93 5.75 2.52 -0.20
C PHE A 93 5.15 3.24 -1.40
N ALA A 94 5.31 4.57 -1.46
CA ALA A 94 4.85 5.37 -2.59
C ALA A 94 5.59 5.07 -3.90
N LEU A 95 6.82 4.58 -3.85
CA LEU A 95 7.60 4.23 -5.04
C LEU A 95 7.35 2.81 -5.55
N LEU A 96 7.05 1.86 -4.66
CA LEU A 96 7.02 0.43 -5.01
C LEU A 96 5.64 -0.21 -4.98
N TYR A 97 4.82 0.10 -3.96
CA TYR A 97 3.58 -0.65 -3.71
C TYR A 97 2.42 -0.32 -4.65
N TRP A 98 2.45 0.85 -5.31
CA TRP A 98 1.40 1.25 -6.26
C TRP A 98 1.35 0.40 -7.53
N VAL A 99 2.42 -0.31 -7.85
CA VAL A 99 2.59 -1.08 -9.09
C VAL A 99 1.49 -2.14 -9.26
N SER A 100 1.25 -2.92 -8.21
CA SER A 100 0.20 -3.95 -8.20
C SER A 100 -1.20 -3.33 -8.33
N MET A 101 -1.45 -2.21 -7.64
CA MET A 101 -2.71 -1.48 -7.72
C MET A 101 -2.94 -0.90 -9.12
N ALA A 102 -1.91 -0.34 -9.75
CA ALA A 102 -2.00 0.20 -11.11
C ALA A 102 -2.37 -0.88 -12.14
N ARG A 103 -1.76 -2.07 -12.03
CA ARG A 103 -2.11 -3.21 -12.90
C ARG A 103 -3.56 -3.65 -12.70
N LEU A 104 -4.01 -3.74 -11.44
CA LEU A 104 -5.36 -4.13 -11.11
C LEU A 104 -6.37 -3.12 -11.68
N VAL A 105 -6.17 -1.82 -11.40
CA VAL A 105 -7.05 -0.75 -11.90
C VAL A 105 -7.11 -0.74 -13.42
N ARG A 106 -5.94 -0.84 -14.08
CA ARG A 106 -5.89 -0.94 -15.55
C ARG A 106 -6.69 -2.12 -16.06
N GLY A 107 -6.50 -3.31 -15.48
CA GLY A 107 -7.23 -4.52 -15.88
C GLY A 107 -8.74 -4.36 -15.74
N GLN A 108 -9.20 -3.83 -14.62
CA GLN A 108 -10.62 -3.56 -14.37
C GLN A 108 -11.22 -2.57 -15.38
N ILE A 109 -10.51 -1.47 -15.65
CA ILE A 109 -10.97 -0.47 -16.62
C ILE A 109 -11.07 -1.07 -18.03
N LEU A 110 -10.08 -1.87 -18.45
CA LEU A 110 -10.09 -2.51 -19.78
C LEU A 110 -11.26 -3.51 -19.90
N THR A 111 -11.55 -4.28 -18.87
CA THR A 111 -12.69 -5.20 -18.84
C THR A 111 -14.02 -4.45 -18.93
N ILE A 112 -14.22 -3.43 -18.09
CA ILE A 112 -15.47 -2.66 -18.06
C ILE A 112 -15.66 -1.86 -19.36
N LYS A 113 -14.59 -1.41 -19.98
CA LYS A 113 -14.60 -0.66 -21.26
C LYS A 113 -15.24 -1.44 -22.41
N GLN A 114 -15.28 -2.78 -22.31
CA GLN A 114 -15.87 -3.68 -23.29
C GLN A 114 -17.35 -3.99 -23.05
N ASN A 115 -17.92 -3.55 -21.94
CA ASN A 115 -19.33 -3.80 -21.61
C ASN A 115 -20.27 -3.03 -22.54
N GLU A 116 -21.40 -3.64 -22.90
CA GLU A 116 -22.39 -3.12 -23.84
C GLU A 116 -22.87 -1.72 -23.50
N TYR A 117 -23.12 -1.43 -22.20
CA TYR A 117 -23.59 -0.12 -21.77
C TYR A 117 -22.54 0.99 -21.97
N VAL A 118 -21.24 0.65 -21.95
CA VAL A 118 -20.16 1.59 -22.24
C VAL A 118 -20.07 1.84 -23.73
N LEU A 119 -20.24 0.79 -24.55
CA LEU A 119 -20.29 0.89 -25.99
C LEU A 119 -21.51 1.73 -26.44
N ALA A 120 -22.68 1.48 -25.87
CA ALA A 120 -23.89 2.28 -26.11
C ALA A 120 -23.69 3.77 -25.76
N ALA A 121 -23.03 4.06 -24.62
CA ALA A 121 -22.71 5.44 -24.24
C ALA A 121 -21.77 6.13 -25.24
N ARG A 122 -20.89 5.39 -25.91
CA ARG A 122 -20.03 5.93 -26.99
C ARG A 122 -20.81 6.21 -28.26
N THR A 123 -21.73 5.31 -28.67
CA THR A 123 -22.51 5.48 -29.90
C THR A 123 -23.44 6.70 -29.85
N ILE A 124 -23.92 7.04 -28.66
CA ILE A 124 -24.73 8.28 -28.47
C ILE A 124 -23.90 9.56 -28.29
N GLY A 125 -22.54 9.46 -28.50
CA GLY A 125 -21.65 10.62 -28.50
C GLY A 125 -21.25 11.15 -27.11
N THR A 126 -21.38 10.35 -26.03
CA THR A 126 -20.96 10.77 -24.71
C THR A 126 -19.44 11.01 -24.68
N PRO A 127 -18.96 12.19 -24.20
CA PRO A 127 -17.53 12.48 -24.16
C PRO A 127 -16.79 11.50 -23.27
N SER A 128 -15.63 11.12 -23.74
CA SER A 128 -14.81 10.06 -23.16
C SER A 128 -14.53 10.21 -21.67
N GLY A 129 -14.19 11.41 -21.20
CA GLY A 129 -13.95 11.67 -19.77
C GLY A 129 -15.19 11.49 -18.88
N ARG A 130 -16.39 11.72 -19.43
CA ARG A 130 -17.66 11.47 -18.74
C ARG A 130 -17.92 9.98 -18.62
N ILE A 131 -17.62 9.22 -19.65
CA ILE A 131 -17.72 7.74 -19.63
C ILE A 131 -16.82 7.18 -18.54
N LEU A 132 -15.56 7.61 -18.48
CA LEU A 132 -14.63 7.17 -17.44
C LEU A 132 -15.16 7.45 -16.04
N ARG A 133 -15.54 8.70 -15.76
CA ARG A 133 -15.95 9.13 -14.42
C ARG A 133 -17.30 8.56 -13.98
N LYS A 134 -18.29 8.49 -14.89
CA LYS A 134 -19.67 8.16 -14.55
C LYS A 134 -20.03 6.68 -14.75
N HIS A 135 -19.33 6.01 -15.66
CA HIS A 135 -19.68 4.63 -16.03
C HIS A 135 -18.59 3.61 -15.68
N ILE A 136 -17.31 3.96 -15.81
CA ILE A 136 -16.22 2.98 -15.60
C ILE A 136 -15.74 3.00 -14.17
N LEU A 137 -15.25 4.14 -13.66
CA LEU A 137 -14.66 4.23 -12.32
C LEU A 137 -15.60 3.76 -11.20
N PRO A 138 -16.91 4.15 -11.18
CA PRO A 138 -17.80 3.67 -10.13
C PRO A 138 -17.95 2.15 -10.10
N ASN A 139 -17.92 1.51 -11.27
CA ASN A 139 -18.01 0.06 -11.37
C ASN A 139 -16.68 -0.68 -11.04
N CYS A 140 -15.55 0.03 -11.01
CA CYS A 140 -14.28 -0.50 -10.53
C CYS A 140 -14.14 -0.43 -9.01
N LEU A 141 -14.90 0.45 -8.33
CA LEU A 141 -14.69 0.79 -6.92
C LEU A 141 -14.75 -0.43 -6.00
N SER A 142 -15.68 -1.36 -6.22
CA SER A 142 -15.80 -2.57 -5.39
C SER A 142 -14.50 -3.36 -5.34
N VAL A 143 -13.91 -3.65 -6.50
CA VAL A 143 -12.67 -4.42 -6.60
C VAL A 143 -11.49 -3.62 -6.05
N ILE A 144 -11.47 -2.31 -6.28
CA ILE A 144 -10.43 -1.41 -5.78
C ILE A 144 -10.46 -1.36 -4.24
N PHE A 145 -11.63 -1.19 -3.62
CA PHE A 145 -11.75 -1.15 -2.16
C PHE A 145 -11.34 -2.46 -1.50
N ILE A 146 -11.74 -3.60 -2.07
CA ILE A 146 -11.29 -4.92 -1.60
C ILE A 146 -9.76 -5.00 -1.65
N SER A 147 -9.15 -4.57 -2.76
CA SER A 147 -7.70 -4.63 -2.94
C SER A 147 -6.96 -3.71 -1.97
N VAL A 148 -7.51 -2.52 -1.67
CA VAL A 148 -6.96 -1.62 -0.65
C VAL A 148 -7.05 -2.24 0.74
N ALA A 149 -8.18 -2.87 1.08
CA ALA A 149 -8.34 -3.54 2.38
C ALA A 149 -7.31 -4.66 2.59
N LEU A 150 -7.00 -5.43 1.55
CA LEU A 150 -5.97 -6.47 1.57
C LEU A 150 -4.54 -5.91 1.50
N GLN A 151 -4.35 -4.66 1.05
CA GLN A 151 -3.06 -3.99 1.04
C GLN A 151 -2.63 -3.52 2.44
N ILE A 152 -3.58 -3.18 3.32
CA ILE A 152 -3.30 -2.73 4.69
C ILE A 152 -2.47 -3.75 5.47
N PRO A 153 -2.88 -5.04 5.61
CA PRO A 153 -2.11 -6.03 6.32
C PRO A 153 -0.72 -6.26 5.71
N SER A 154 -0.59 -6.18 4.39
CA SER A 154 0.71 -6.29 3.71
C SER A 154 1.65 -5.14 4.07
N ALA A 155 1.14 -3.91 4.11
CA ALA A 155 1.92 -2.73 4.50
C ALA A 155 2.32 -2.79 5.98
N ILE A 156 1.41 -3.22 6.88
CA ILE A 156 1.67 -3.42 8.31
C ILE A 156 2.77 -4.47 8.51
N PHE A 157 2.66 -5.59 7.81
CA PHE A 157 3.66 -6.66 7.91
C PHE A 157 5.04 -6.17 7.46
N THR A 158 5.12 -5.47 6.33
CA THR A 158 6.38 -4.94 5.79
C THR A 158 6.98 -3.88 6.70
N GLU A 159 6.17 -2.94 7.22
CA GLU A 159 6.63 -1.98 8.22
C GLU A 159 7.21 -2.68 9.45
N SER A 160 6.46 -3.63 10.01
CA SER A 160 6.87 -4.36 11.21
C SER A 160 8.15 -5.19 10.98
N TYR A 161 8.27 -5.79 9.79
CA TYR A 161 9.46 -6.53 9.38
C TYR A 161 10.70 -5.62 9.26
N LEU A 162 10.59 -4.47 8.59
CA LEU A 162 11.68 -3.50 8.47
C LEU A 162 12.07 -2.90 9.82
N SER A 163 11.09 -2.60 10.65
CA SER A 163 11.32 -2.08 12.00
C SER A 163 11.98 -3.13 12.89
N PHE A 164 11.62 -4.41 12.76
CA PHE A 164 12.29 -5.53 13.42
C PHE A 164 13.75 -5.72 12.97
N LEU A 165 14.05 -5.46 11.69
CA LEU A 165 15.43 -5.44 11.19
C LEU A 165 16.22 -4.20 11.63
N GLY A 166 15.55 -3.21 12.24
CA GLY A 166 16.18 -1.96 12.67
C GLY A 166 16.32 -0.91 11.57
N ILE A 167 15.66 -1.12 10.42
CA ILE A 167 15.68 -0.20 9.26
C ILE A 167 14.36 0.60 9.17
N GLY A 168 13.31 0.17 9.85
CA GLY A 168 12.00 0.80 9.83
C GLY A 168 11.84 1.93 10.84
N VAL A 169 10.63 2.11 11.34
CA VAL A 169 10.25 3.19 12.27
C VAL A 169 11.03 3.07 13.58
N ARG A 170 11.56 4.21 14.05
CA ARG A 170 12.30 4.34 15.32
C ARG A 170 11.74 5.50 16.14
N VAL A 171 12.29 5.68 17.34
CA VAL A 171 11.99 6.84 18.20
C VAL A 171 12.06 8.14 17.37
N PRO A 172 11.10 9.07 17.52
CA PRO A 172 10.20 9.24 18.68
C PRO A 172 8.89 8.45 18.64
N MET A 173 8.53 7.81 17.53
CA MET A 173 7.30 7.04 17.39
C MET A 173 7.58 5.54 17.25
N PRO A 174 7.69 4.77 18.37
CA PRO A 174 7.98 3.35 18.28
C PRO A 174 6.79 2.58 17.66
N SER A 175 7.10 1.63 16.78
CA SER A 175 6.14 0.67 16.23
C SER A 175 6.18 -0.66 16.97
N LEU A 176 5.25 -1.58 16.65
CA LEU A 176 5.30 -2.95 17.18
C LEU A 176 6.55 -3.70 16.70
N GLY A 177 6.98 -3.45 15.45
CA GLY A 177 8.20 -4.02 14.91
C GLY A 177 9.46 -3.52 15.64
N SER A 178 9.54 -2.23 15.97
CA SER A 178 10.65 -1.68 16.74
C SER A 178 10.70 -2.22 18.18
N LEU A 179 9.54 -2.42 18.81
CA LEU A 179 9.46 -3.08 20.13
C LEU A 179 9.99 -4.53 20.06
N ALA A 180 9.65 -5.24 18.98
CA ALA A 180 10.18 -6.60 18.77
C ALA A 180 11.70 -6.59 18.55
N ASN A 181 12.25 -5.59 17.86
CA ASN A 181 13.68 -5.41 17.69
C ASN A 181 14.39 -5.20 19.05
N ASP A 182 13.87 -4.27 19.85
CA ASP A 182 14.45 -3.97 21.18
C ASP A 182 14.43 -5.20 22.10
N ALA A 183 13.40 -6.05 21.97
CA ALA A 183 13.29 -7.29 22.74
C ALA A 183 14.31 -8.37 22.36
N ARG A 184 14.94 -8.30 21.18
CA ARG A 184 15.96 -9.29 20.73
C ARG A 184 17.14 -9.42 21.68
N ALA A 185 17.61 -8.30 22.22
CA ALA A 185 18.76 -8.31 23.14
C ALA A 185 18.51 -9.11 24.42
N GLY A 186 17.25 -9.21 24.84
CA GLY A 186 16.84 -9.93 26.06
C GLY A 186 16.21 -11.30 25.80
N LEU A 187 16.29 -11.86 24.59
CA LEU A 187 15.56 -13.07 24.19
C LEU A 187 15.79 -14.27 25.12
N ASN A 188 17.04 -14.49 25.52
CA ASN A 188 17.42 -15.61 26.39
C ASN A 188 16.90 -15.47 27.84
N SER A 189 16.73 -14.23 28.33
CA SER A 189 16.31 -13.96 29.70
C SER A 189 14.80 -13.68 29.80
N TYR A 190 14.20 -13.05 28.81
CA TYR A 190 12.82 -12.60 28.83
C TYR A 190 12.14 -12.82 27.45
N PRO A 191 11.89 -14.07 27.02
CA PRO A 191 11.35 -14.38 25.69
C PRO A 191 9.95 -13.76 25.46
N LEU A 192 9.15 -13.60 26.50
CA LEU A 192 7.82 -13.00 26.41
C LEU A 192 7.82 -11.55 25.90
N LYS A 193 8.92 -10.82 26.09
CA LYS A 193 9.04 -9.45 25.55
C LYS A 193 9.00 -9.41 24.03
N LEU A 194 9.50 -10.45 23.34
CA LEU A 194 9.44 -10.59 21.90
C LEU A 194 8.10 -11.22 21.44
N VAL A 195 7.64 -12.24 22.15
CA VAL A 195 6.40 -12.96 21.79
C VAL A 195 5.20 -12.03 21.79
N PHE A 196 5.11 -11.12 22.77
CA PHE A 196 3.97 -10.23 22.90
C PHE A 196 3.74 -9.31 21.66
N PRO A 197 4.72 -8.49 21.22
CA PRO A 197 4.53 -7.68 20.02
C PRO A 197 4.32 -8.54 18.76
N ALA A 198 4.97 -9.69 18.63
CA ALA A 198 4.78 -10.59 17.50
C ALA A 198 3.33 -11.13 17.42
N VAL A 199 2.76 -11.56 18.55
CA VAL A 199 1.36 -12.01 18.61
C VAL A 199 0.40 -10.88 18.25
N VAL A 200 0.64 -9.66 18.75
CA VAL A 200 -0.19 -8.50 18.44
C VAL A 200 -0.14 -8.18 16.94
N ILE A 201 1.04 -8.20 16.30
CA ILE A 201 1.17 -8.02 14.85
C ILE A 201 0.36 -9.10 14.10
N CYS A 202 0.51 -10.38 14.47
CA CYS A 202 -0.24 -11.48 13.87
C CYS A 202 -1.76 -11.27 13.98
N LEU A 203 -2.25 -10.86 15.15
CA LEU A 203 -3.68 -10.62 15.37
C LEU A 203 -4.20 -9.45 14.53
N ILE A 204 -3.43 -8.36 14.42
CA ILE A 204 -3.79 -7.20 13.58
C ILE A 204 -3.85 -7.63 12.11
N VAL A 205 -2.81 -8.30 11.60
CA VAL A 205 -2.76 -8.78 10.21
C VAL A 205 -3.91 -9.73 9.92
N LEU A 206 -4.20 -10.68 10.83
CA LEU A 206 -5.32 -11.61 10.71
C LEU A 206 -6.67 -10.88 10.68
N ALA A 207 -6.89 -9.92 11.58
CA ALA A 207 -8.12 -9.16 11.64
C ALA A 207 -8.39 -8.38 10.34
N PHE A 208 -7.36 -7.73 9.77
CA PHE A 208 -7.50 -7.02 8.50
C PHE A 208 -7.68 -7.96 7.30
N ASN A 209 -7.05 -9.15 7.29
CA ASN A 209 -7.29 -10.15 6.26
C ASN A 209 -8.74 -10.65 6.31
N LEU A 210 -9.25 -11.00 7.49
CA LEU A 210 -10.65 -11.42 7.65
C LEU A 210 -11.63 -10.31 7.27
N LEU A 211 -11.31 -9.05 7.59
CA LEU A 211 -12.11 -7.90 7.16
C LEU A 211 -12.10 -7.75 5.64
N GLY A 212 -10.93 -7.90 5.01
CA GLY A 212 -10.79 -7.86 3.55
C GLY A 212 -11.58 -8.97 2.85
N ASP A 213 -11.52 -10.18 3.38
CA ASP A 213 -12.29 -11.32 2.87
C ASP A 213 -13.80 -11.10 3.06
N GLY A 214 -14.24 -10.61 4.23
CA GLY A 214 -15.63 -10.24 4.47
C GLY A 214 -16.14 -9.14 3.54
N LEU A 215 -15.31 -8.14 3.24
CA LEU A 215 -15.63 -7.12 2.23
C LEU A 215 -15.75 -7.73 0.84
N ARG A 216 -14.86 -8.64 0.48
CA ARG A 216 -14.92 -9.37 -0.80
C ARG A 216 -16.22 -10.12 -0.95
N ASP A 217 -16.63 -10.86 0.07
CA ASP A 217 -17.87 -11.63 0.06
C ASP A 217 -19.11 -10.72 -0.01
N ALA A 218 -19.07 -9.59 0.69
CA ALA A 218 -20.17 -8.62 0.67
C ALA A 218 -20.35 -7.91 -0.70
N PHE A 219 -19.26 -7.70 -1.41
CA PHE A 219 -19.24 -7.04 -2.72
C PHE A 219 -19.30 -7.99 -3.91
N ASP A 220 -19.23 -9.33 -3.71
CA ASP A 220 -19.33 -10.31 -4.79
C ASP A 220 -20.81 -10.50 -5.21
N PRO A 221 -21.17 -10.10 -6.45
CA PRO A 221 -22.56 -10.25 -6.93
C PRO A 221 -22.98 -11.71 -7.10
N LYS A 222 -22.04 -12.65 -7.19
CA LYS A 222 -22.30 -14.07 -7.43
C LYS A 222 -22.81 -14.78 -6.18
N LEU A 223 -22.53 -14.27 -4.98
CA LEU A 223 -23.02 -14.84 -3.72
C LEU A 223 -24.45 -14.39 -3.37
N LYS A 224 -25.04 -13.48 -4.14
CA LYS A 224 -26.42 -12.99 -3.94
C LYS A 224 -27.48 -13.76 -4.77
N ARG A 225 -27.13 -14.96 -5.28
CA ARG A 225 -28.09 -15.83 -5.98
C ARG A 225 -28.45 -17.04 -5.13
#